data_f57a927c0fe62b584ac1b447fa49fdde
#
_entry.id   f57a927c0fe62b584ac1b447fa49fdde
#
_cell.length_a   1.000
_cell.length_b   1.000
_cell.length_c   1.000
_cell.angle_alpha   90.00
_cell.angle_beta   90.00
_cell.angle_gamma   90.00
#
_symmetry.space_group_name_H-M   'P 1'
#
loop_
_entity.id
_entity.type
_entity.pdbx_description
1 polymer ?
#
loop_
_entity_poly.entity_id
_entity_poly.type
_entity_poly.pdbx_seq_one_letter_code
_entity_poly.pdbx_strand_id
1 'polypeptide(L)'
;GNTNYWHWLFDVLPRIGLFNKVYSLNEIDYFLVPDIVKKFQYETLNSLEIPTNKILSSKKYRHIKAQELIVTDHPVVTTGNATRDILNIPIWITKWLQEKFIIKDKKIKTKIYIDRTDDKLKGIQLRSIKNENEIKKYLSSNNFIILKPHEISFFDQVNYFRSADCVVGLHGAAFANITFCRSGTKIIELKGLHAGAAIENLARKNNLNYYSIACHTKEVINYNFP
;
A
#
# COMPACT_ATOMS: atom_id res chain seq x y z
N GLY A 1 -8.73 7.66 -4.99
CA GLY A 1 -7.93 6.76 -4.18
C GLY A 1 -6.47 6.62 -4.56
N ASN A 2 -6.03 7.07 -5.74
CA ASN A 2 -4.68 6.80 -6.27
C ASN A 2 -3.51 7.45 -5.49
N THR A 3 -3.74 8.50 -4.72
CA THR A 3 -2.71 9.08 -3.82
C THR A 3 -2.58 8.31 -2.50
N ASN A 4 -3.53 7.43 -2.21
CA ASN A 4 -3.45 6.52 -1.09
C ASN A 4 -2.62 5.29 -1.47
N TYR A 5 -1.62 4.95 -0.68
CA TYR A 5 -0.67 3.88 -0.96
C TYR A 5 -1.34 2.48 -1.09
N TRP A 6 -2.33 2.17 -0.23
CA TRP A 6 -3.10 0.93 -0.31
C TRP A 6 -3.84 0.80 -1.65
N HIS A 7 -4.59 1.84 -2.02
CA HIS A 7 -5.34 1.84 -3.29
C HIS A 7 -4.43 1.85 -4.51
N TRP A 8 -3.26 2.50 -4.41
CA TRP A 8 -2.28 2.46 -5.49
C TRP A 8 -1.83 1.03 -5.76
N LEU A 9 -1.44 0.28 -4.73
CA LEU A 9 -0.95 -1.09 -4.88
C LEU A 9 -2.06 -2.08 -5.28
N PHE A 10 -3.28 -1.93 -4.79
CA PHE A 10 -4.30 -2.96 -4.95
C PHE A 10 -5.39 -2.63 -5.98
N ASP A 11 -5.62 -1.36 -6.30
CA ASP A 11 -6.67 -0.96 -7.24
C ASP A 11 -6.10 -0.36 -8.53
N VAL A 12 -4.94 0.30 -8.50
CA VAL A 12 -4.37 0.98 -9.67
C VAL A 12 -3.37 0.09 -10.40
N LEU A 13 -2.27 -0.30 -9.75
CA LEU A 13 -1.22 -1.09 -10.39
C LEU A 13 -1.71 -2.43 -10.98
N PRO A 14 -2.60 -3.19 -10.34
CA PRO A 14 -3.05 -4.46 -10.88
C PRO A 14 -3.83 -4.33 -12.19
N ARG A 15 -4.38 -3.15 -12.52
CA ARG A 15 -4.99 -2.90 -13.84
C ARG A 15 -3.98 -3.03 -14.97
N ILE A 16 -2.72 -2.65 -14.71
CA ILE A 16 -1.61 -2.88 -15.64
C ILE A 16 -1.36 -4.39 -15.81
N GLY A 17 -1.46 -5.16 -14.72
CA GLY A 17 -1.35 -6.61 -14.75
C GLY A 17 -2.47 -7.29 -15.57
N LEU A 18 -3.70 -6.76 -15.48
CA LEU A 18 -4.82 -7.23 -16.31
C LEU A 18 -4.60 -6.87 -17.77
N PHE A 19 -4.21 -5.64 -18.04
CA PHE A 19 -3.90 -5.16 -19.39
C PHE A 19 -2.85 -6.03 -20.08
N ASN A 20 -1.73 -6.31 -19.39
CA ASN A 20 -0.62 -7.09 -19.91
C ASN A 20 -0.92 -8.57 -20.23
N LYS A 21 -2.13 -9.06 -19.87
CA LYS A 21 -2.56 -10.40 -20.30
C LYS A 21 -3.04 -10.45 -21.75
N VAL A 22 -3.38 -9.30 -22.31
CA VAL A 22 -3.99 -9.20 -23.64
C VAL A 22 -3.14 -8.33 -24.57
N TYR A 23 -2.54 -7.27 -24.05
CA TYR A 23 -1.80 -6.27 -24.81
C TYR A 23 -0.39 -6.08 -24.25
N SER A 24 0.54 -5.60 -25.09
CA SER A 24 1.84 -5.11 -24.66
C SER A 24 1.78 -3.63 -24.26
N LEU A 25 2.48 -3.24 -23.17
CA LEU A 25 2.58 -1.84 -22.77
C LEU A 25 3.25 -0.95 -23.83
N ASN A 26 4.08 -1.54 -24.69
CA ASN A 26 4.76 -0.83 -25.76
C ASN A 26 3.82 -0.37 -26.88
N GLU A 27 2.68 -1.06 -27.04
CA GLU A 27 1.66 -0.76 -28.05
C GLU A 27 0.79 0.45 -27.66
N ILE A 28 0.92 0.95 -26.40
CA ILE A 28 0.15 2.06 -25.89
C ILE A 28 0.88 3.38 -26.10
N ASP A 29 0.19 4.32 -26.74
CA ASP A 29 0.71 5.69 -26.92
C ASP A 29 0.67 6.47 -25.62
N TYR A 30 -0.45 6.40 -24.86
CA TYR A 30 -0.65 7.16 -23.64
C TYR A 30 -1.42 6.39 -22.57
N PHE A 31 -1.04 6.60 -21.32
CA PHE A 31 -1.73 6.11 -20.13
C PHE A 31 -2.44 7.26 -19.44
N LEU A 32 -3.77 7.25 -19.43
CA LEU A 32 -4.56 8.24 -18.70
C LEU A 32 -4.67 7.81 -17.24
N VAL A 33 -4.02 8.53 -16.35
CA VAL A 33 -4.02 8.25 -14.92
C VAL A 33 -4.37 9.53 -14.14
N PRO A 34 -4.85 9.42 -12.90
CA PRO A 34 -4.93 10.59 -12.02
C PRO A 34 -3.53 11.21 -11.79
N ASP A 35 -3.50 12.45 -11.28
CA ASP A 35 -2.21 13.13 -11.05
C ASP A 35 -1.23 12.26 -10.27
N ILE A 36 -0.02 12.15 -10.80
CA ILE A 36 1.10 11.48 -10.16
C ILE A 36 1.81 12.53 -9.30
N VAL A 37 1.72 12.40 -7.99
CA VAL A 37 2.22 13.40 -7.02
C VAL A 37 3.07 12.79 -5.90
N LYS A 38 3.10 11.47 -5.82
CA LYS A 38 3.86 10.74 -4.79
C LYS A 38 5.03 9.99 -5.40
N LYS A 39 6.14 9.93 -4.67
CA LYS A 39 7.38 9.27 -5.11
C LYS A 39 7.14 7.82 -5.53
N PHE A 40 6.40 7.05 -4.72
CA PHE A 40 6.10 5.64 -5.02
C PHE A 40 5.34 5.44 -6.34
N GLN A 41 4.53 6.42 -6.78
CA GLN A 41 3.80 6.34 -8.04
C GLN A 41 4.76 6.37 -9.24
N TYR A 42 5.71 7.32 -9.23
CA TYR A 42 6.74 7.40 -10.27
C TYR A 42 7.64 6.16 -10.27
N GLU A 43 8.10 5.73 -9.10
CA GLU A 43 9.02 4.60 -8.97
C GLU A 43 8.39 3.30 -9.49
N THR A 44 7.12 3.05 -9.16
CA THR A 44 6.43 1.83 -9.60
C THR A 44 6.09 1.85 -11.08
N LEU A 45 5.63 2.98 -11.63
CA LEU A 45 5.35 3.09 -13.07
C LEU A 45 6.63 2.95 -13.90
N ASN A 46 7.70 3.61 -13.49
CA ASN A 46 9.00 3.51 -14.17
C ASN A 46 9.54 2.06 -14.16
N SER A 47 9.39 1.36 -13.03
CA SER A 47 9.78 -0.05 -12.92
C SER A 47 8.93 -0.99 -13.79
N LEU A 48 7.73 -0.57 -14.16
CA LEU A 48 6.86 -1.28 -15.10
C LEU A 48 7.07 -0.81 -16.55
N GLU A 49 8.17 -0.09 -16.81
CA GLU A 49 8.53 0.43 -18.14
C GLU A 49 7.50 1.39 -18.75
N ILE A 50 6.74 2.08 -17.88
CA ILE A 50 5.81 3.15 -18.29
C ILE A 50 6.52 4.50 -18.13
N PRO A 51 7.03 5.08 -19.24
CA PRO A 51 7.79 6.32 -19.17
C PRO A 51 6.87 7.52 -18.91
N THR A 52 7.37 8.51 -18.19
CA THR A 52 6.60 9.68 -17.77
C THR A 52 6.01 10.50 -18.91
N ASN A 53 6.66 10.52 -20.08
CA ASN A 53 6.15 11.21 -21.27
C ASN A 53 4.92 10.54 -21.92
N LYS A 54 4.64 9.27 -21.58
CA LYS A 54 3.40 8.57 -21.95
C LYS A 54 2.26 8.74 -20.95
N ILE A 55 2.50 9.41 -19.81
CA ILE A 55 1.52 9.57 -18.75
C ILE A 55 0.74 10.86 -18.94
N LEU A 56 -0.58 10.76 -19.10
CA LEU A 56 -1.51 11.89 -19.16
C LEU A 56 -2.29 11.99 -17.84
N SER A 57 -2.33 13.19 -17.26
CA SER A 57 -3.14 13.47 -16.08
C SER A 57 -4.61 13.63 -16.45
N SER A 58 -5.50 12.82 -15.88
CA SER A 58 -6.95 12.94 -16.06
C SER A 58 -7.53 14.23 -15.47
N LYS A 59 -6.79 14.90 -14.59
CA LYS A 59 -7.17 16.22 -14.07
C LYS A 59 -6.95 17.31 -15.11
N LYS A 60 -5.84 17.22 -15.86
CA LYS A 60 -5.50 18.16 -16.92
C LYS A 60 -6.30 17.87 -18.21
N TYR A 61 -6.38 16.60 -18.59
CA TYR A 61 -7.03 16.14 -19.81
C TYR A 61 -8.38 15.49 -19.48
N ARG A 62 -9.41 16.31 -19.29
CA ARG A 62 -10.76 15.86 -18.92
C ARG A 62 -11.55 15.27 -20.09
N HIS A 63 -11.22 15.69 -21.30
CA HIS A 63 -11.83 15.23 -22.55
C HIS A 63 -10.71 14.79 -23.48
N ILE A 64 -10.72 13.53 -23.86
CA ILE A 64 -9.73 12.94 -24.77
C ILE A 64 -10.50 12.25 -25.89
N LYS A 65 -10.06 12.50 -27.13
CA LYS A 65 -10.46 11.72 -28.29
C LYS A 65 -9.30 10.82 -28.69
N ALA A 66 -9.52 9.52 -28.69
CA ALA A 66 -8.57 8.53 -29.14
C ALA A 66 -9.16 7.72 -30.30
N GLN A 67 -8.32 7.14 -31.14
CA GLN A 67 -8.74 6.17 -32.16
C GLN A 67 -9.25 4.88 -31.49
N GLU A 68 -8.51 4.44 -30.48
CA GLU A 68 -8.85 3.29 -29.66
C GLU A 68 -8.71 3.66 -28.18
N LEU A 69 -9.69 3.29 -27.37
CA LEU A 69 -9.68 3.46 -25.92
C LEU A 69 -9.77 2.09 -25.25
N ILE A 70 -8.70 1.72 -24.55
CA ILE A 70 -8.66 0.46 -23.80
C ILE A 70 -8.90 0.74 -22.33
N VAL A 71 -9.88 0.08 -21.75
CA VAL A 71 -10.26 0.21 -20.34
C VAL A 71 -10.25 -1.17 -19.70
N THR A 72 -9.51 -1.31 -18.61
CA THR A 72 -9.52 -2.55 -17.82
C THR A 72 -10.64 -2.52 -16.77
N ASP A 73 -11.16 -3.67 -16.46
CA ASP A 73 -12.06 -3.82 -15.31
C ASP A 73 -11.35 -3.48 -13.98
N HIS A 74 -12.16 -3.35 -12.94
CA HIS A 74 -11.63 -3.23 -11.60
C HIS A 74 -10.96 -4.56 -11.20
N PRO A 75 -9.74 -4.54 -10.64
CA PRO A 75 -8.96 -5.75 -10.36
C PRO A 75 -9.54 -6.61 -9.23
N VAL A 76 -10.46 -6.05 -8.47
CA VAL A 76 -11.19 -6.71 -7.39
C VAL A 76 -12.66 -6.86 -7.80
N VAL A 77 -13.29 -8.00 -7.51
CA VAL A 77 -14.73 -8.18 -7.73
C VAL A 77 -15.48 -7.15 -6.88
N THR A 78 -16.26 -6.30 -7.54
CA THR A 78 -17.04 -5.27 -6.86
C THR A 78 -18.41 -5.81 -6.49
N THR A 79 -18.73 -5.78 -5.20
CA THR A 79 -20.04 -6.16 -4.67
C THR A 79 -21.01 -4.98 -4.59
N GLY A 80 -20.55 -3.79 -4.99
CA GLY A 80 -21.25 -2.53 -4.77
C GLY A 80 -21.06 -1.98 -3.34
N ASN A 81 -20.33 -2.69 -2.50
CA ASN A 81 -20.00 -2.27 -1.15
C ASN A 81 -18.49 -2.12 -1.00
N ALA A 82 -17.99 -0.89 -1.12
CA ALA A 82 -16.57 -0.58 -1.08
C ALA A 82 -15.84 -1.12 0.18
N THR A 83 -16.53 -1.17 1.31
CA THR A 83 -15.97 -1.72 2.56
C THR A 83 -15.72 -3.23 2.45
N ARG A 84 -16.61 -3.97 1.82
CA ARG A 84 -16.44 -5.42 1.58
C ARG A 84 -15.34 -5.66 0.55
N ASP A 85 -15.34 -4.89 -0.52
CA ASP A 85 -14.41 -5.07 -1.64
C ASP A 85 -12.97 -4.86 -1.18
N ILE A 86 -12.69 -3.83 -0.37
CA ILE A 86 -11.34 -3.56 0.17
C ILE A 86 -10.86 -4.63 1.16
N LEU A 87 -11.78 -5.36 1.79
CA LEU A 87 -11.43 -6.41 2.76
C LEU A 87 -10.84 -7.66 2.10
N ASN A 88 -11.05 -7.87 0.82
CA ASN A 88 -10.81 -9.16 0.17
C ASN A 88 -9.93 -9.06 -1.08
N ILE A 89 -8.71 -8.55 -0.93
CA ILE A 89 -7.75 -8.47 -2.05
C ILE A 89 -7.52 -9.87 -2.66
N PRO A 90 -7.73 -10.08 -3.96
CA PRO A 90 -7.46 -11.36 -4.63
C PRO A 90 -6.00 -11.77 -4.56
N ILE A 91 -5.74 -13.07 -4.37
CA ILE A 91 -4.36 -13.60 -4.22
C ILE A 91 -3.50 -13.34 -5.46
N TRP A 92 -4.08 -13.29 -6.65
CA TRP A 92 -3.34 -13.00 -7.87
C TRP A 92 -2.68 -11.61 -7.86
N ILE A 93 -3.32 -10.63 -7.19
CA ILE A 93 -2.77 -9.28 -7.05
C ILE A 93 -1.50 -9.31 -6.21
N THR A 94 -1.53 -9.96 -5.04
CA THR A 94 -0.36 -10.05 -4.17
C THR A 94 0.79 -10.80 -4.85
N LYS A 95 0.51 -11.89 -5.56
CA LYS A 95 1.51 -12.62 -6.34
C LYS A 95 2.09 -11.76 -7.46
N TRP A 96 1.25 -11.09 -8.23
CA TRP A 96 1.71 -10.20 -9.29
C TRP A 96 2.59 -9.07 -8.78
N LEU A 97 2.22 -8.43 -7.65
CA LEU A 97 3.04 -7.40 -7.01
C LEU A 97 4.40 -7.96 -6.57
N GLN A 98 4.42 -9.16 -5.98
CA GLN A 98 5.66 -9.82 -5.58
C GLN A 98 6.56 -10.13 -6.79
N GLU A 99 6.01 -10.66 -7.86
CA GLU A 99 6.73 -10.99 -9.10
C GLU A 99 7.33 -9.73 -9.75
N LYS A 100 6.61 -8.62 -9.73
CA LYS A 100 7.05 -7.38 -10.37
C LYS A 100 8.06 -6.58 -9.55
N PHE A 101 7.96 -6.61 -8.23
CA PHE A 101 8.70 -5.66 -7.39
C PHE A 101 9.71 -6.29 -6.43
N ILE A 102 9.71 -7.60 -6.21
CA ILE A 102 10.76 -8.26 -5.42
C ILE A 102 11.96 -8.53 -6.35
N ILE A 103 13.00 -7.69 -6.21
CA ILE A 103 14.20 -7.78 -7.05
C ILE A 103 15.27 -8.69 -6.41
N LYS A 104 15.39 -8.65 -5.08
CA LYS A 104 16.43 -9.37 -4.34
C LYS A 104 15.89 -10.01 -3.07
N ASP A 105 16.33 -11.21 -2.81
CA ASP A 105 16.01 -11.91 -1.56
C ASP A 105 17.19 -11.79 -0.58
N LYS A 106 17.18 -10.72 0.24
CA LYS A 106 18.17 -10.55 1.30
C LYS A 106 17.80 -11.45 2.48
N LYS A 107 18.75 -12.30 2.94
CA LYS A 107 18.56 -13.20 4.09
C LYS A 107 18.69 -12.52 5.47
N ILE A 108 18.78 -11.19 5.51
CA ILE A 108 18.91 -10.45 6.77
C ILE A 108 17.55 -10.40 7.44
N LYS A 109 17.46 -10.94 8.64
CA LYS A 109 16.25 -10.89 9.46
C LYS A 109 16.17 -9.56 10.18
N THR A 110 15.07 -8.83 9.99
CA THR A 110 14.83 -7.54 10.62
C THR A 110 13.51 -7.52 11.37
N LYS A 111 13.39 -6.64 12.36
CA LYS A 111 12.13 -6.31 13.00
C LYS A 111 11.81 -4.86 12.69
N ILE A 112 10.59 -4.54 12.30
CA ILE A 112 10.20 -3.22 11.82
C ILE A 112 9.06 -2.67 12.69
N TYR A 113 9.18 -1.42 13.09
CA TYR A 113 8.07 -0.60 13.54
C TYR A 113 7.75 0.43 12.45
N ILE A 114 6.50 0.46 11.98
CA ILE A 114 6.02 1.44 11.00
C ILE A 114 5.69 2.73 11.72
N ASP A 115 6.56 3.72 11.58
CA ASP A 115 6.35 5.07 12.10
C ASP A 115 5.45 5.89 11.15
N ARG A 116 4.39 6.47 11.68
CA ARG A 116 3.39 7.26 10.94
C ARG A 116 3.27 8.69 11.43
N THR A 117 4.31 9.24 12.05
CA THR A 117 4.28 10.60 12.63
C THR A 117 4.02 11.72 11.61
N ASP A 118 4.12 11.43 10.32
CA ASP A 118 3.85 12.34 9.20
C ASP A 118 2.47 12.18 8.56
N ASP A 119 1.65 11.24 9.03
CA ASP A 119 0.31 10.97 8.47
C ASP A 119 -0.67 12.10 8.82
N LYS A 120 -0.51 13.22 8.12
CA LYS A 120 -1.32 14.42 8.29
C LYS A 120 -2.21 14.67 7.08
N LEU A 121 -3.50 14.89 7.32
CA LEU A 121 -4.42 15.44 6.34
C LEU A 121 -4.77 16.89 6.72
N LYS A 122 -4.44 17.84 5.83
CA LYS A 122 -4.66 19.28 6.06
C LYS A 122 -4.07 19.77 7.41
N GLY A 123 -2.90 19.25 7.79
CA GLY A 123 -2.24 19.61 9.04
C GLY A 123 -2.69 18.85 10.28
N ILE A 124 -3.75 18.04 10.19
CA ILE A 124 -4.29 17.25 11.30
C ILE A 124 -3.76 15.83 11.18
N GLN A 125 -3.19 15.30 12.25
CA GLN A 125 -2.78 13.91 12.31
C GLN A 125 -4.01 13.00 12.45
N LEU A 126 -4.25 12.19 11.41
CA LEU A 126 -5.45 11.35 11.32
C LEU A 126 -5.48 10.24 12.37
N ARG A 127 -4.32 9.69 12.68
CA ARG A 127 -4.15 8.61 13.66
C ARG A 127 -2.82 8.78 14.37
N SER A 128 -2.85 8.70 15.70
CA SER A 128 -1.64 8.78 16.52
C SER A 128 -1.75 7.86 17.72
N ILE A 129 -0.62 7.48 18.26
CA ILE A 129 -0.51 6.78 19.54
C ILE A 129 -0.02 7.80 20.56
N LYS A 130 -0.74 7.95 21.67
CA LYS A 130 -0.45 8.99 22.66
C LYS A 130 0.95 8.85 23.26
N ASN A 131 1.38 7.63 23.53
CA ASN A 131 2.70 7.30 24.09
C ASN A 131 3.65 6.67 23.02
N GLU A 132 3.56 7.10 21.77
CA GLU A 132 4.33 6.52 20.68
C GLU A 132 5.84 6.60 20.91
N ASN A 133 6.35 7.66 21.54
CA ASN A 133 7.77 7.78 21.86
C ASN A 133 8.27 6.71 22.84
N GLU A 134 7.47 6.32 23.81
CA GLU A 134 7.78 5.22 24.72
C GLU A 134 7.83 3.89 23.97
N ILE A 135 6.84 3.65 23.09
CA ILE A 135 6.80 2.46 22.24
C ILE A 135 8.03 2.40 21.33
N LYS A 136 8.38 3.49 20.65
CA LYS A 136 9.59 3.57 19.81
C LYS A 136 10.86 3.29 20.61
N LYS A 137 10.99 3.89 21.79
CA LYS A 137 12.14 3.65 22.67
C LYS A 137 12.26 2.18 23.07
N TYR A 138 11.15 1.58 23.52
CA TYR A 138 11.09 0.17 23.89
C TYR A 138 11.40 -0.75 22.68
N LEU A 139 10.82 -0.50 21.52
CA LEU A 139 11.04 -1.30 20.34
C LEU A 139 12.48 -1.16 19.82
N SER A 140 13.05 0.04 19.84
CA SER A 140 14.46 0.25 19.46
C SER A 140 15.41 -0.50 20.38
N SER A 141 15.16 -0.55 21.70
CA SER A 141 15.96 -1.34 22.64
C SER A 141 15.82 -2.87 22.44
N ASN A 142 14.79 -3.30 21.69
CA ASN A 142 14.55 -4.68 21.30
C ASN A 142 14.92 -4.97 19.83
N ASN A 143 15.81 -4.17 19.26
CA ASN A 143 16.36 -4.31 17.91
C ASN A 143 15.30 -4.14 16.78
N PHE A 144 14.28 -3.31 16.99
CA PHE A 144 13.39 -2.89 15.92
C PHE A 144 13.95 -1.67 15.19
N ILE A 145 13.85 -1.69 13.88
CA ILE A 145 14.10 -0.54 13.02
C ILE A 145 12.84 0.31 13.02
N ILE A 146 12.95 1.58 13.42
CA ILE A 146 11.86 2.55 13.32
C ILE A 146 11.84 3.05 11.88
N LEU A 147 10.90 2.56 11.10
CA LEU A 147 10.82 2.81 9.66
C LEU A 147 9.75 3.85 9.36
N LYS A 148 10.15 4.91 8.66
CA LYS A 148 9.24 5.91 8.10
C LYS A 148 9.11 5.69 6.58
N PRO A 149 8.05 5.04 6.12
CA PRO A 149 7.92 4.64 4.72
C PRO A 149 7.96 5.79 3.73
N HIS A 150 7.51 6.99 4.12
CA HIS A 150 7.49 8.16 3.24
C HIS A 150 8.87 8.80 3.01
N GLU A 151 9.86 8.53 3.88
CA GLU A 151 11.23 9.05 3.77
C GLU A 151 12.11 8.20 2.85
N ILE A 152 11.71 6.97 2.53
CA ILE A 152 12.49 6.03 1.74
C ILE A 152 11.83 5.71 0.39
N SER A 153 12.59 5.12 -0.52
CA SER A 153 12.07 4.69 -1.81
C SER A 153 11.07 3.54 -1.69
N PHE A 154 10.24 3.34 -2.71
CA PHE A 154 9.35 2.18 -2.79
C PHE A 154 10.14 0.86 -2.71
N PHE A 155 11.26 0.77 -3.41
CA PHE A 155 12.09 -0.44 -3.41
C PHE A 155 12.81 -0.68 -2.09
N ASP A 156 13.18 0.37 -1.36
CA ASP A 156 13.68 0.21 0.00
C ASP A 156 12.58 -0.31 0.93
N GLN A 157 11.34 0.19 0.79
CA GLN A 157 10.21 -0.38 1.53
C GLN A 157 10.05 -1.87 1.22
N VAL A 158 10.00 -2.26 -0.07
CA VAL A 158 9.92 -3.67 -0.48
C VAL A 158 11.04 -4.50 0.17
N ASN A 159 12.29 -4.01 0.15
CA ASN A 159 13.44 -4.70 0.72
C ASN A 159 13.34 -4.86 2.25
N TYR A 160 12.92 -3.81 2.97
CA TYR A 160 12.73 -3.89 4.42
C TYR A 160 11.66 -4.91 4.78
N PHE A 161 10.49 -4.85 4.15
CA PHE A 161 9.40 -5.77 4.43
C PHE A 161 9.73 -7.21 4.00
N ARG A 162 10.44 -7.39 2.89
CA ARG A 162 10.92 -8.71 2.46
C ARG A 162 11.90 -9.34 3.45
N SER A 163 12.66 -8.53 4.15
CA SER A 163 13.64 -8.97 5.16
C SER A 163 13.04 -9.10 6.57
N ALA A 164 11.79 -8.69 6.77
CA ALA A 164 11.19 -8.64 8.09
C ALA A 164 10.79 -10.03 8.62
N ASP A 165 11.14 -10.31 9.87
CA ASP A 165 10.57 -11.41 10.67
C ASP A 165 9.37 -10.95 11.49
N CYS A 166 9.32 -9.66 11.81
CA CYS A 166 8.25 -9.04 12.58
C CYS A 166 8.00 -7.61 12.12
N VAL A 167 6.73 -7.27 11.92
CA VAL A 167 6.28 -5.93 11.57
C VAL A 167 5.25 -5.49 12.61
N VAL A 168 5.47 -4.35 13.24
CA VAL A 168 4.57 -3.72 14.20
C VAL A 168 4.16 -2.35 13.67
N GLY A 169 2.92 -1.95 13.84
CA GLY A 169 2.50 -0.59 13.46
C GLY A 169 1.04 -0.29 13.80
N LEU A 170 0.70 0.99 13.75
CA LEU A 170 -0.67 1.47 13.85
C LEU A 170 -1.40 1.21 12.53
N HIS A 171 -2.65 0.75 12.61
CA HIS A 171 -3.53 0.51 11.45
C HIS A 171 -3.42 1.58 10.37
N GLY A 172 -3.17 1.17 9.11
CA GLY A 172 -3.13 2.11 7.99
C GLY A 172 -2.49 1.60 6.72
N ALA A 173 -2.49 2.47 5.70
CA ALA A 173 -2.12 2.13 4.32
C ALA A 173 -0.70 1.57 4.15
N ALA A 174 0.25 1.93 5.02
CA ALA A 174 1.60 1.40 4.96
C ALA A 174 1.69 -0.12 5.17
N PHE A 175 0.67 -0.72 5.81
CA PHE A 175 0.56 -2.18 5.90
C PHE A 175 0.33 -2.88 4.55
N ALA A 176 0.05 -2.16 3.47
CA ALA A 176 0.04 -2.75 2.14
C ALA A 176 1.39 -3.43 1.81
N ASN A 177 2.48 -2.95 2.38
CA ASN A 177 3.82 -3.54 2.22
C ASN A 177 3.96 -4.96 2.78
N ILE A 178 3.06 -5.43 3.66
CA ILE A 178 3.12 -6.84 4.13
C ILE A 178 2.92 -7.83 2.99
N THR A 179 2.41 -7.37 1.84
CA THR A 179 2.40 -8.13 0.59
C THR A 179 3.79 -8.67 0.23
N PHE A 180 4.84 -7.93 0.55
CA PHE A 180 6.22 -8.29 0.21
C PHE A 180 6.93 -9.14 1.29
N CYS A 181 6.30 -9.36 2.44
CA CYS A 181 6.86 -10.20 3.50
C CYS A 181 6.97 -11.67 3.08
N ARG A 182 7.89 -12.39 3.73
CA ARG A 182 7.97 -13.84 3.59
C ARG A 182 6.85 -14.52 4.39
N SER A 183 6.43 -15.68 3.93
CA SER A 183 5.54 -16.53 4.71
C SER A 183 6.08 -16.73 6.13
N GLY A 184 5.20 -16.72 7.13
CA GLY A 184 5.54 -16.85 8.53
C GLY A 184 5.98 -15.56 9.24
N THR A 185 6.18 -14.43 8.52
CA THR A 185 6.45 -13.14 9.16
C THR A 185 5.34 -12.79 10.16
N LYS A 186 5.72 -12.32 11.35
CA LYS A 186 4.77 -11.87 12.38
C LYS A 186 4.32 -10.44 12.08
N ILE A 187 3.01 -10.25 12.03
CA ILE A 187 2.37 -8.93 11.82
C ILE A 187 1.60 -8.58 13.08
N ILE A 188 1.96 -7.49 13.73
CA ILE A 188 1.29 -6.99 14.94
C ILE A 188 0.67 -5.63 14.60
N GLU A 189 -0.63 -5.62 14.46
CA GLU A 189 -1.41 -4.43 14.18
C GLU A 189 -1.91 -3.79 15.49
N LEU A 190 -1.52 -2.54 15.73
CA LEU A 190 -2.11 -1.72 16.78
C LEU A 190 -3.42 -1.14 16.25
N LYS A 191 -4.54 -1.56 16.82
CA LYS A 191 -5.88 -1.41 16.23
C LYS A 191 -6.78 -0.52 17.07
N GLY A 192 -7.28 0.55 16.48
CA GLY A 192 -8.39 1.32 17.07
C GLY A 192 -9.75 0.65 16.80
N LEU A 193 -10.80 1.07 17.51
CA LEU A 193 -12.14 0.48 17.47
C LEU A 193 -12.75 0.35 16.05
N HIS A 194 -12.44 1.29 15.17
CA HIS A 194 -13.02 1.34 13.81
C HIS A 194 -12.12 0.77 12.71
N ALA A 195 -11.02 0.11 13.10
CA ALA A 195 -10.13 -0.50 12.14
C ALA A 195 -10.74 -1.80 11.59
N GLY A 196 -10.90 -1.87 10.27
CA GLY A 196 -11.44 -3.05 9.57
C GLY A 196 -10.50 -4.26 9.58
N ALA A 197 -10.89 -5.34 8.89
CA ALA A 197 -10.15 -6.58 8.78
C ALA A 197 -9.22 -6.66 7.54
N ALA A 198 -9.03 -5.56 6.81
CA ALA A 198 -8.29 -5.57 5.55
C ALA A 198 -6.84 -6.06 5.71
N ILE A 199 -6.14 -5.60 6.76
CA ILE A 199 -4.75 -6.00 7.04
C ILE A 199 -4.68 -7.46 7.48
N GLU A 200 -5.61 -7.91 8.34
CA GLU A 200 -5.71 -9.31 8.75
C GLU A 200 -5.93 -10.24 7.55
N ASN A 201 -6.89 -9.89 6.69
CA ASN A 201 -7.19 -10.70 5.49
C ASN A 201 -5.99 -10.73 4.52
N LEU A 202 -5.30 -9.61 4.33
CA LEU A 202 -4.09 -9.55 3.52
C LEU A 202 -2.98 -10.42 4.12
N ALA A 203 -2.79 -10.37 5.44
CA ALA A 203 -1.81 -11.18 6.14
C ALA A 203 -2.11 -12.68 5.98
N ARG A 204 -3.34 -13.10 6.19
CA ARG A 204 -3.78 -14.50 6.02
C ARG A 204 -3.53 -15.00 4.59
N LYS A 205 -3.83 -14.19 3.58
CA LYS A 205 -3.62 -14.53 2.16
C LYS A 205 -2.15 -14.70 1.78
N ASN A 206 -1.25 -14.01 2.48
CA ASN A 206 0.19 -14.13 2.26
C ASN A 206 0.85 -15.12 3.24
N ASN A 207 0.08 -15.95 3.96
CA ASN A 207 0.56 -16.91 4.96
C ASN A 207 1.43 -16.25 6.04
N LEU A 208 1.01 -15.08 6.54
CA LEU A 208 1.67 -14.35 7.61
C LEU A 208 0.98 -14.64 8.95
N ASN A 209 1.72 -14.57 10.04
CA ASN A 209 1.22 -14.75 11.39
C ASN A 209 0.67 -13.42 11.92
N TYR A 210 -0.62 -13.23 11.85
CA TYR A 210 -1.28 -11.98 12.23
C TYR A 210 -1.72 -11.98 13.70
N TYR A 211 -1.44 -10.84 14.35
CA TYR A 211 -1.88 -10.51 15.71
C TYR A 211 -2.39 -9.07 15.72
N SER A 212 -3.40 -8.79 16.55
CA SER A 212 -3.86 -7.43 16.79
C SER A 212 -3.87 -7.10 18.27
N ILE A 213 -3.52 -5.85 18.59
CA ILE A 213 -3.59 -5.29 19.91
C ILE A 213 -4.61 -4.16 19.85
N ALA A 214 -5.71 -4.29 20.62
CA ALA A 214 -6.70 -3.25 20.73
C ALA A 214 -6.13 -2.04 21.49
N CYS A 215 -6.21 -0.87 20.85
CA CYS A 215 -5.81 0.40 21.46
C CYS A 215 -7.06 1.15 21.95
N HIS A 216 -7.01 1.69 23.17
CA HIS A 216 -8.05 2.59 23.63
C HIS A 216 -8.05 3.87 22.79
N THR A 217 -9.13 4.16 22.10
CA THR A 217 -9.31 5.41 21.36
C THR A 217 -10.02 6.42 22.23
N LYS A 218 -9.48 7.62 22.35
CA LYS A 218 -10.30 8.77 22.77
C LYS A 218 -11.21 9.16 21.62
N GLU A 219 -12.38 9.72 21.95
CA GLU A 219 -13.48 10.06 21.04
C GLU A 219 -13.08 10.38 19.60
N VAL A 220 -13.75 9.71 18.67
CA VAL A 220 -13.68 10.01 17.25
C VAL A 220 -14.32 11.37 17.04
N ILE A 221 -13.53 12.37 16.66
CA ILE A 221 -14.09 13.59 16.09
C ILE A 221 -14.79 13.16 14.80
N ASN A 222 -16.12 13.21 14.80
CA ASN A 222 -16.91 12.92 13.60
C ASN A 222 -16.57 13.97 12.54
N TYR A 223 -15.77 13.56 11.54
CA TYR A 223 -15.64 14.34 10.33
C TYR A 223 -16.90 14.11 9.49
N ASN A 224 -17.84 15.06 9.54
CA ASN A 224 -18.82 15.19 8.48
C ASN A 224 -18.05 15.60 7.22
N PHE A 225 -17.86 14.67 6.31
CA PHE A 225 -17.45 15.01 4.95
C PHE A 225 -18.64 15.67 4.25
N PRO A 226 -18.46 16.84 3.60
CA PRO A 226 -19.50 17.46 2.80
C PRO A 226 -19.82 16.59 1.58
#